data_327d67dad70839b64d3edff62fedcd2c
#
_entry.id   327d67dad70839b64d3edff62fedcd2c
#
_cell.length_a   1.000
_cell.length_b   1.000
_cell.length_c   1.000
_cell.angle_alpha   90.00
_cell.angle_beta   90.00
_cell.angle_gamma   90.00
#
_symmetry.space_group_name_H-M   'P 1'
#
loop_
_entity.id
_entity.type
_entity.pdbx_description
1 polymer ?
#
loop_
_entity_poly.entity_id
_entity_poly.type
_entity_poly.pdbx_seq_one_letter_code
_entity_poly.pdbx_strand_id
1 'polypeptide(L)'
;DIITSKTFACCCGKTYKHRQNLHTHKKTCTHTTDEVTDINTSQPHTVTANDNAIVMLIKQNIELVKDNQEFKQLLIDQNKQMMEMAGNMGNNNNNNVNSHNKFNLNVFLNEDCKNAMSLTDFVNTMNLTIEDFIQTGELGFIDGISKVMVERIHNMDLHDRPVHCTDLKRETVYIKDQDKWEKDEDKVRLRKAVNNVARDNRSLTSEWMEATPDVNTSGTANYENFFKYSQSALGGMGTDKNKAF
;
A
#
# COMPACT_ATOMS: atom_id res chain seq x y z
N ASP A 1 32.24 -35.34 7.80
CA ASP A 1 31.22 -34.33 7.54
C ASP A 1 30.74 -33.78 8.86
N ILE A 2 31.27 -32.60 9.26
CA ILE A 2 30.87 -31.92 10.51
C ILE A 2 29.63 -31.07 10.22
N ILE A 3 28.48 -31.60 10.61
CA ILE A 3 27.21 -30.84 10.54
C ILE A 3 27.20 -29.86 11.72
N THR A 4 27.56 -28.59 11.45
CA THR A 4 27.45 -27.52 12.44
C THR A 4 25.97 -27.13 12.57
N SER A 5 25.31 -27.63 13.63
CA SER A 5 23.93 -27.23 13.97
C SER A 5 23.93 -25.77 14.43
N LYS A 6 23.22 -24.87 13.67
CA LYS A 6 22.98 -23.48 14.08
C LYS A 6 22.23 -23.46 15.40
N THR A 7 22.82 -22.91 16.45
CA THR A 7 22.16 -22.66 17.73
C THR A 7 21.91 -21.15 17.93
N PHE A 8 20.84 -20.80 18.64
CA PHE A 8 20.45 -19.44 18.92
C PHE A 8 20.67 -19.14 20.41
N ALA A 9 21.49 -18.15 20.72
CA ALA A 9 21.87 -17.79 22.09
C ALA A 9 21.10 -16.57 22.62
N CYS A 10 20.79 -16.56 23.93
CA CYS A 10 20.28 -15.40 24.66
C CYS A 10 21.44 -14.72 25.41
N CYS A 11 21.29 -13.43 25.71
CA CYS A 11 22.24 -12.65 26.53
C CYS A 11 22.47 -13.25 27.93
N CYS A 12 21.52 -14.03 28.45
CA CYS A 12 21.68 -14.77 29.72
C CYS A 12 22.53 -16.05 29.60
N GLY A 13 23.13 -16.34 28.44
CA GLY A 13 23.99 -17.52 28.20
C GLY A 13 23.24 -18.78 27.77
N LYS A 14 21.90 -18.82 27.76
CA LYS A 14 21.12 -19.99 27.32
C LYS A 14 21.08 -20.09 25.80
N THR A 15 21.29 -21.31 25.27
CA THR A 15 21.27 -21.61 23.85
C THR A 15 20.09 -22.51 23.47
N TYR A 16 19.55 -22.30 22.26
CA TYR A 16 18.35 -23.00 21.76
C TYR A 16 18.57 -23.52 20.35
N LYS A 17 18.04 -24.70 20.05
CA LYS A 17 18.07 -25.29 18.69
C LYS A 17 17.14 -24.59 17.71
N HIS A 18 16.07 -23.94 18.18
CA HIS A 18 15.06 -23.28 17.36
C HIS A 18 14.88 -21.83 17.79
N ARG A 19 14.78 -20.93 16.82
CA ARG A 19 14.60 -19.48 17.02
C ARG A 19 13.32 -19.14 17.82
N GLN A 20 12.27 -19.94 17.66
CA GLN A 20 11.01 -19.76 18.39
C GLN A 20 11.17 -19.94 19.89
N ASN A 21 11.97 -20.92 20.32
CA ASN A 21 12.24 -21.18 21.72
C ASN A 21 13.06 -20.05 22.38
N LEU A 22 14.00 -19.47 21.63
CA LEU A 22 14.71 -18.26 22.07
C LEU A 22 13.75 -17.07 22.22
N HIS A 23 12.81 -16.88 21.29
CA HIS A 23 11.83 -15.81 21.36
C HIS A 23 10.88 -15.95 22.57
N THR A 24 10.43 -17.17 22.85
CA THR A 24 9.61 -17.46 24.03
C THR A 24 10.37 -17.20 25.33
N HIS A 25 11.64 -17.63 25.38
CA HIS A 25 12.50 -17.39 26.54
C HIS A 25 12.74 -15.88 26.78
N LYS A 26 12.94 -15.09 25.71
CA LYS A 26 13.15 -13.63 25.83
C LYS A 26 11.97 -12.88 26.49
N LYS A 27 10.74 -13.41 26.42
CA LYS A 27 9.56 -12.84 27.09
C LYS A 27 9.59 -12.99 28.61
N THR A 28 10.34 -13.97 29.13
CA THR A 28 10.43 -14.30 30.56
C THR A 28 11.83 -14.19 31.13
N CYS A 29 12.80 -13.76 30.31
CA CYS A 29 14.20 -13.62 30.71
C CYS A 29 14.38 -12.32 31.52
N THR A 30 14.83 -12.46 32.76
CA THR A 30 15.07 -11.32 33.68
C THR A 30 16.40 -10.63 33.46
N HIS A 31 17.24 -11.09 32.54
CA HIS A 31 18.45 -10.38 32.11
C HIS A 31 18.10 -9.31 31.09
N THR A 32 17.79 -8.12 31.55
CA THR A 32 17.81 -6.88 30.74
C THR A 32 19.25 -6.36 30.77
N THR A 33 19.82 -6.17 29.58
CA THR A 33 21.09 -5.45 29.45
C THR A 33 20.83 -3.95 29.60
N ASP A 34 20.74 -3.49 30.84
CA ASP A 34 20.95 -2.09 31.20
C ASP A 34 22.41 -1.97 31.68
N GLU A 35 23.32 -1.80 30.78
CA GLU A 35 24.60 -1.18 31.05
C GLU A 35 24.93 -0.22 29.90
N VAL A 36 24.52 1.01 30.10
CA VAL A 36 25.11 2.17 29.46
C VAL A 36 26.46 2.38 30.13
N THR A 37 27.53 1.88 29.58
CA THR A 37 28.87 2.32 29.95
C THR A 37 29.22 3.54 29.12
N ASP A 38 29.28 4.69 29.84
CA ASP A 38 29.95 5.89 29.41
C ASP A 38 31.36 5.58 28.88
N ILE A 39 31.55 5.79 27.59
CA ILE A 39 32.89 5.98 27.03
C ILE A 39 32.91 7.36 26.38
N ASN A 40 33.30 8.32 27.22
CA ASN A 40 33.82 9.61 26.80
C ASN A 40 35.16 9.37 26.11
N THR A 41 35.22 9.43 24.78
CA THR A 41 36.46 9.72 24.06
C THR A 41 36.10 10.43 22.76
N SER A 42 36.43 11.70 22.77
CA SER A 42 36.35 12.65 21.67
C SER A 42 37.17 12.18 20.46
N GLN A 43 36.50 11.84 19.35
CA GLN A 43 37.05 12.06 18.02
C GLN A 43 35.89 12.40 17.07
N PRO A 44 36.03 13.36 16.18
CA PRO A 44 34.99 13.70 15.22
C PRO A 44 34.92 12.58 14.17
N HIS A 45 33.90 11.72 14.29
CA HIS A 45 33.57 10.81 13.21
C HIS A 45 33.06 11.64 12.04
N THR A 46 33.83 11.66 10.97
CA THR A 46 33.34 12.10 9.66
C THR A 46 32.13 11.25 9.30
N VAL A 47 30.95 11.87 9.32
CA VAL A 47 29.70 11.24 8.87
C VAL A 47 29.91 10.80 7.44
N THR A 48 29.99 9.49 7.21
CA THR A 48 30.20 8.95 5.87
C THR A 48 28.90 9.10 5.04
N ALA A 49 29.03 9.18 3.73
CA ALA A 49 27.86 9.28 2.83
C ALA A 49 26.85 8.14 3.05
N ASN A 50 27.32 7.01 3.59
CA ASN A 50 26.52 5.83 3.92
C ASN A 50 25.61 6.06 5.14
N ASP A 51 26.09 6.81 6.16
CA ASP A 51 25.29 7.12 7.35
C ASP A 51 24.14 8.08 7.01
N ASN A 52 24.38 9.03 6.10
CA ASN A 52 23.34 9.92 5.60
C ASN A 52 22.27 9.17 4.80
N ALA A 53 22.65 8.18 4.00
CA ALA A 53 21.72 7.34 3.25
C ALA A 53 20.84 6.50 4.18
N ILE A 54 21.41 5.93 5.26
CA ILE A 54 20.66 5.16 6.26
C ILE A 54 19.66 6.05 6.99
N VAL A 55 20.08 7.25 7.42
CA VAL A 55 19.18 8.23 8.06
C VAL A 55 18.04 8.65 7.13
N MET A 56 18.33 8.82 5.84
CA MET A 56 17.32 9.16 4.84
C MET A 56 16.31 8.03 4.63
N LEU A 57 16.78 6.77 4.54
CA LEU A 57 15.94 5.59 4.46
C LEU A 57 15.04 5.41 5.69
N ILE A 58 15.58 5.67 6.89
CA ILE A 58 14.78 5.61 8.13
C ILE A 58 13.69 6.69 8.10
N LYS A 59 14.01 7.92 7.67
CA LYS A 59 13.01 9.00 7.53
C LYS A 59 11.91 8.62 6.53
N GLN A 60 12.27 8.10 5.36
CA GLN A 60 11.31 7.63 4.36
C GLN A 60 10.42 6.51 4.88
N ASN A 61 10.98 5.55 5.63
CA ASN A 61 10.17 4.49 6.24
C ASN A 61 9.21 5.02 7.32
N ILE A 62 9.63 6.01 8.10
CA ILE A 62 8.76 6.67 9.10
C ILE A 62 7.62 7.41 8.39
N GLU A 63 7.91 8.09 7.29
CA GLU A 63 6.92 8.81 6.48
C GLU A 63 5.91 7.84 5.85
N LEU A 64 6.37 6.74 5.27
CA LEU A 64 5.51 5.67 4.74
C LEU A 64 4.60 5.04 5.80
N VAL A 65 5.11 4.84 7.03
CA VAL A 65 4.29 4.33 8.15
C VAL A 65 3.24 5.35 8.54
N LYS A 66 3.58 6.65 8.52
CA LYS A 66 2.64 7.73 8.81
C LYS A 66 1.54 7.81 7.75
N ASP A 67 1.91 7.78 6.47
CA ASP A 67 0.96 7.78 5.35
C ASP A 67 0.01 6.58 5.42
N ASN A 68 0.52 5.38 5.76
CA ASN A 68 -0.31 4.20 5.99
C ASN A 68 -1.27 4.35 7.19
N GLN A 69 -0.87 5.08 8.24
CA GLN A 69 -1.75 5.36 9.38
C GLN A 69 -2.83 6.38 9.02
N GLU A 70 -2.46 7.42 8.29
CA GLU A 70 -3.40 8.43 7.77
C GLU A 70 -4.42 7.79 6.83
N PHE A 71 -3.97 6.89 5.94
CA PHE A 71 -4.83 6.09 5.07
C PHE A 71 -5.82 5.21 5.85
N LYS A 72 -5.34 4.50 6.89
CA LYS A 72 -6.23 3.72 7.77
C LYS A 72 -7.26 4.60 8.47
N GLN A 73 -6.85 5.78 8.94
CA GLN A 73 -7.75 6.72 9.60
C GLN A 73 -8.80 7.24 8.64
N LEU A 74 -8.42 7.57 7.41
CA LEU A 74 -9.33 8.03 6.36
C LEU A 74 -10.38 6.97 6.02
N LEU A 75 -9.98 5.69 5.94
CA LEU A 75 -10.93 4.58 5.75
C LEU A 75 -11.89 4.41 6.92
N ILE A 76 -11.42 4.63 8.16
CA ILE A 76 -12.26 4.60 9.37
C ILE A 76 -13.26 5.77 9.34
N ASP A 77 -12.79 6.96 9.00
CA ASP A 77 -13.64 8.16 8.92
C ASP A 77 -14.66 8.05 7.78
N GLN A 78 -14.27 7.48 6.65
CA GLN A 78 -15.19 7.16 5.54
C GLN A 78 -16.28 6.17 5.98
N ASN A 79 -15.92 5.11 6.69
CA ASN A 79 -16.90 4.16 7.23
C ASN A 79 -17.82 4.83 8.26
N LYS A 80 -17.29 5.75 9.08
CA LYS A 80 -18.07 6.50 10.06
C LYS A 80 -19.06 7.45 9.37
N GLN A 81 -18.63 8.18 8.35
CA GLN A 81 -19.51 9.03 7.54
C GLN A 81 -20.62 8.21 6.85
N MET A 82 -20.29 7.02 6.32
CA MET A 82 -21.28 6.10 5.78
C MET A 82 -22.30 5.67 6.84
N MET A 83 -21.85 5.37 8.05
CA MET A 83 -22.76 5.02 9.16
C MET A 83 -23.62 6.19 9.62
N GLU A 84 -23.08 7.40 9.66
CA GLU A 84 -23.82 8.62 10.03
C GLU A 84 -24.87 9.00 8.98
N MET A 85 -24.55 8.88 7.69
CA MET A 85 -25.53 9.11 6.61
C MET A 85 -26.65 8.06 6.62
N ALA A 86 -26.32 6.79 6.85
CA ALA A 86 -27.31 5.73 7.00
C ALA A 86 -28.23 5.96 8.22
N GLY A 87 -27.71 6.55 9.30
CA GLY A 87 -28.50 6.93 10.49
C GLY A 87 -29.50 8.04 10.22
N ASN A 88 -29.19 8.95 9.30
CA ASN A 88 -30.05 10.11 8.98
C ASN A 88 -31.14 9.80 7.94
N MET A 89 -30.99 8.74 7.12
CA MET A 89 -32.00 8.33 6.13
C MET A 89 -33.15 7.49 6.71
N GLY A 90 -33.05 7.05 7.97
CA GLY A 90 -34.00 6.12 8.60
C GLY A 90 -35.25 6.71 9.23
N ASN A 91 -35.55 8.01 9.12
CA ASN A 91 -36.60 8.63 9.93
C ASN A 91 -37.89 8.99 9.16
N ASN A 92 -38.47 8.02 8.43
CA ASN A 92 -39.84 8.07 7.99
C ASN A 92 -40.45 6.66 7.85
N ASN A 93 -40.74 6.00 8.97
CA ASN A 93 -41.96 5.23 9.17
C ASN A 93 -42.05 4.64 10.58
N ASN A 94 -43.21 4.83 11.20
CA ASN A 94 -43.60 4.43 12.54
C ASN A 94 -43.39 2.95 12.87
N ASN A 95 -42.98 2.70 14.15
CA ASN A 95 -43.08 1.48 14.92
C ASN A 95 -42.04 0.35 14.63
N ASN A 96 -40.84 0.52 15.20
CA ASN A 96 -40.34 -0.54 16.10
C ASN A 96 -39.14 -0.05 16.94
N VAL A 97 -39.32 0.08 18.23
CA VAL A 97 -38.29 0.40 19.22
C VAL A 97 -37.46 -0.89 19.40
N ASN A 98 -36.36 -1.00 18.65
CA ASN A 98 -35.16 -1.84 18.80
C ASN A 98 -34.52 -2.17 17.46
N SER A 99 -34.37 -1.19 16.60
CA SER A 99 -33.61 -1.35 15.37
C SER A 99 -32.26 -0.65 15.54
N HIS A 100 -31.21 -1.40 15.84
CA HIS A 100 -29.88 -0.98 15.45
C HIS A 100 -29.97 -0.67 13.96
N ASN A 101 -29.81 0.60 13.55
CA ASN A 101 -29.79 1.00 12.15
C ASN A 101 -28.72 0.17 11.43
N LYS A 102 -29.14 -0.94 10.86
CA LYS A 102 -28.24 -1.77 10.04
C LYS A 102 -28.09 -1.05 8.71
N PHE A 103 -26.89 -0.57 8.44
CA PHE A 103 -26.52 -0.07 7.12
C PHE A 103 -26.99 -1.08 6.05
N ASN A 104 -27.83 -0.62 5.14
CA ASN A 104 -28.29 -1.47 4.05
C ASN A 104 -27.41 -1.25 2.82
N LEU A 105 -26.39 -2.09 2.71
CA LEU A 105 -25.45 -2.05 1.60
C LEU A 105 -26.10 -2.07 0.22
N ASN A 106 -27.19 -2.83 0.09
CA ASN A 106 -27.87 -2.98 -1.20
C ASN A 106 -28.54 -1.66 -1.63
N VAL A 107 -29.17 -0.94 -0.70
CA VAL A 107 -29.73 0.39 -0.95
C VAL A 107 -28.59 1.36 -1.30
N PHE A 108 -27.54 1.41 -0.48
CA PHE A 108 -26.41 2.29 -0.73
C PHE A 108 -25.82 2.09 -2.14
N LEU A 109 -25.50 0.85 -2.53
CA LEU A 109 -24.89 0.57 -3.82
C LEU A 109 -25.85 0.83 -5.00
N ASN A 110 -27.10 0.40 -4.90
CA ASN A 110 -28.02 0.42 -6.04
C ASN A 110 -28.88 1.69 -6.15
N GLU A 111 -29.04 2.45 -5.05
CA GLU A 111 -29.80 3.70 -5.04
C GLU A 111 -28.89 4.92 -4.94
N ASP A 112 -28.03 4.99 -3.91
CA ASP A 112 -27.15 6.13 -3.69
C ASP A 112 -26.01 6.17 -4.71
N CYS A 113 -25.37 5.03 -4.98
CA CYS A 113 -24.26 4.90 -5.93
C CYS A 113 -24.69 4.40 -7.32
N LYS A 114 -25.97 4.57 -7.68
CA LYS A 114 -26.52 4.11 -8.98
C LYS A 114 -25.81 4.73 -10.18
N ASN A 115 -25.35 5.97 -10.05
CA ASN A 115 -24.67 6.72 -11.11
C ASN A 115 -23.14 6.61 -11.03
N ALA A 116 -22.61 5.80 -10.12
CA ALA A 116 -21.17 5.59 -10.01
C ALA A 116 -20.57 5.17 -11.35
N MET A 117 -19.35 5.62 -11.63
CA MET A 117 -18.59 5.23 -12.81
C MET A 117 -18.32 3.73 -12.80
N SER A 118 -18.25 3.07 -13.96
CA SER A 118 -17.76 1.70 -14.00
C SER A 118 -16.25 1.64 -13.75
N LEU A 119 -15.77 0.53 -13.19
CA LEU A 119 -14.33 0.34 -12.98
C LEU A 119 -13.55 0.40 -14.31
N THR A 120 -14.14 -0.10 -15.39
CA THR A 120 -13.55 -0.05 -16.73
C THR A 120 -13.43 1.39 -17.23
N ASP A 121 -14.47 2.20 -17.09
CA ASP A 121 -14.44 3.61 -17.48
C ASP A 121 -13.47 4.41 -16.62
N PHE A 122 -13.44 4.15 -15.32
CA PHE A 122 -12.48 4.76 -14.41
C PHE A 122 -11.04 4.54 -14.88
N VAL A 123 -10.66 3.30 -15.22
CA VAL A 123 -9.33 2.99 -15.73
C VAL A 123 -9.07 3.69 -17.08
N ASN A 124 -10.03 3.65 -17.99
CA ASN A 124 -9.88 4.25 -19.33
C ASN A 124 -9.76 5.78 -19.29
N THR A 125 -10.35 6.44 -18.30
CA THR A 125 -10.33 7.91 -18.15
C THR A 125 -9.21 8.41 -17.24
N MET A 126 -8.39 7.52 -16.71
CA MET A 126 -7.39 7.87 -15.67
C MET A 126 -6.30 8.83 -16.17
N ASN A 127 -5.99 8.86 -17.47
CA ASN A 127 -4.99 9.75 -18.09
C ASN A 127 -3.70 9.86 -17.27
N LEU A 128 -2.90 8.80 -17.31
CA LEU A 128 -1.62 8.76 -16.61
C LEU A 128 -0.64 9.77 -17.21
N THR A 129 0.19 10.35 -16.35
CA THR A 129 1.19 11.35 -16.71
C THR A 129 2.62 10.81 -16.56
N ILE A 130 3.59 11.54 -17.10
CA ILE A 130 5.03 11.23 -16.91
C ILE A 130 5.38 11.24 -15.41
N GLU A 131 4.77 12.12 -14.61
CA GLU A 131 4.94 12.18 -13.16
C GLU A 131 4.48 10.90 -12.49
N ASP A 132 3.35 10.34 -12.91
CA ASP A 132 2.86 9.04 -12.40
C ASP A 132 3.85 7.91 -12.72
N PHE A 133 4.44 7.95 -13.92
CA PHE A 133 5.48 6.99 -14.32
C PHE A 133 6.73 7.11 -13.46
N ILE A 134 7.26 8.33 -13.26
CA ILE A 134 8.41 8.61 -12.41
C ILE A 134 8.12 8.16 -10.97
N GLN A 135 6.96 8.54 -10.42
CA GLN A 135 6.54 8.17 -9.07
C GLN A 135 6.47 6.64 -8.90
N THR A 136 5.93 5.94 -9.91
CA THR A 136 5.93 4.46 -9.92
C THR A 136 7.35 3.91 -9.95
N GLY A 137 8.24 4.53 -10.70
CA GLY A 137 9.66 4.19 -10.75
C GLY A 137 10.37 4.35 -9.40
N GLU A 138 10.06 5.41 -8.67
CA GLU A 138 10.65 5.70 -7.35
C GLU A 138 10.12 4.78 -6.25
N LEU A 139 8.82 4.58 -6.19
CA LEU A 139 8.15 3.79 -5.14
C LEU A 139 8.21 2.28 -5.40
N GLY A 140 8.44 1.87 -6.64
CA GLY A 140 8.30 0.49 -7.08
C GLY A 140 6.87 0.18 -7.54
N PHE A 141 6.72 -0.97 -8.22
CA PHE A 141 5.48 -1.35 -8.92
C PHE A 141 4.23 -1.32 -8.03
N ILE A 142 4.29 -2.01 -6.88
CA ILE A 142 3.12 -2.20 -6.01
C ILE A 142 2.67 -0.86 -5.44
N ASP A 143 3.58 -0.16 -4.78
CA ASP A 143 3.25 1.08 -4.07
C ASP A 143 2.93 2.21 -5.05
N GLY A 144 3.65 2.29 -6.17
CA GLY A 144 3.43 3.30 -7.20
C GLY A 144 2.06 3.17 -7.87
N ILE A 145 1.73 2.01 -8.41
CA ILE A 145 0.43 1.78 -9.06
C ILE A 145 -0.72 1.91 -8.06
N SER A 146 -0.56 1.38 -6.85
CA SER A 146 -1.58 1.51 -5.80
C SER A 146 -1.82 2.97 -5.44
N LYS A 147 -0.76 3.77 -5.27
CA LYS A 147 -0.87 5.19 -4.96
C LYS A 147 -1.62 5.96 -6.05
N VAL A 148 -1.24 5.76 -7.30
CA VAL A 148 -1.90 6.39 -8.46
C VAL A 148 -3.39 6.08 -8.48
N MET A 149 -3.79 4.83 -8.31
CA MET A 149 -5.21 4.44 -8.30
C MET A 149 -5.96 5.02 -7.11
N VAL A 150 -5.37 4.92 -5.92
CA VAL A 150 -6.00 5.37 -4.67
C VAL A 150 -6.21 6.89 -4.68
N GLU A 151 -5.23 7.68 -5.10
CA GLU A 151 -5.35 9.14 -5.19
C GLU A 151 -6.49 9.56 -6.13
N ARG A 152 -6.63 8.89 -7.27
CA ARG A 152 -7.72 9.21 -8.21
C ARG A 152 -9.09 8.82 -7.68
N ILE A 153 -9.22 7.66 -7.02
CA ILE A 153 -10.47 7.26 -6.35
C ILE A 153 -10.81 8.22 -5.21
N HIS A 154 -9.83 8.69 -4.45
CA HIS A 154 -10.05 9.64 -3.36
C HIS A 154 -10.54 11.01 -3.84
N ASN A 155 -10.09 11.44 -5.01
CA ASN A 155 -10.51 12.71 -5.61
C ASN A 155 -11.94 12.67 -6.18
N MET A 156 -12.57 11.48 -6.23
CA MET A 156 -13.96 11.31 -6.63
C MET A 156 -14.90 11.43 -5.42
N ASP A 157 -16.11 11.94 -5.67
CA ASP A 157 -17.17 11.86 -4.68
C ASP A 157 -17.48 10.42 -4.30
N LEU A 158 -17.85 10.21 -3.04
CA LEU A 158 -18.09 8.88 -2.49
C LEU A 158 -19.04 8.03 -3.35
N HIS A 159 -20.13 8.67 -3.83
CA HIS A 159 -21.19 7.99 -4.58
C HIS A 159 -20.81 7.71 -6.03
N ASP A 160 -19.77 8.36 -6.56
CA ASP A 160 -19.29 8.19 -7.93
C ASP A 160 -18.16 7.17 -8.06
N ARG A 161 -17.59 6.72 -6.93
CA ARG A 161 -16.47 5.77 -6.92
C ARG A 161 -16.87 4.42 -7.48
N PRO A 162 -16.04 3.82 -8.34
CA PRO A 162 -16.33 2.52 -8.97
C PRO A 162 -16.14 1.32 -8.04
N VAL A 163 -15.57 1.55 -6.84
CA VAL A 163 -15.16 0.49 -5.91
C VAL A 163 -15.52 0.88 -4.49
N HIS A 164 -16.16 -0.03 -3.75
CA HIS A 164 -16.42 0.10 -2.32
C HIS A 164 -15.96 -1.13 -1.55
N CYS A 165 -15.22 -0.90 -0.46
CA CYS A 165 -14.87 -1.96 0.50
C CYS A 165 -15.84 -1.91 1.67
N THR A 166 -16.57 -2.99 1.91
CA THR A 166 -17.62 -3.06 2.93
C THR A 166 -17.20 -3.80 4.20
N ASP A 167 -16.16 -4.60 4.12
CA ASP A 167 -15.60 -5.32 5.26
C ASP A 167 -14.06 -5.35 5.13
N LEU A 168 -13.41 -4.48 5.91
CA LEU A 168 -11.94 -4.38 5.93
C LEU A 168 -11.26 -5.65 6.45
N LYS A 169 -11.93 -6.41 7.35
CA LYS A 169 -11.34 -7.63 7.91
C LYS A 169 -11.36 -8.78 6.90
N ARG A 170 -12.43 -8.84 6.11
CA ARG A 170 -12.61 -9.87 5.07
C ARG A 170 -12.21 -9.36 3.69
N GLU A 171 -11.78 -8.08 3.61
CA GLU A 171 -11.42 -7.41 2.37
C GLU A 171 -12.49 -7.57 1.28
N THR A 172 -13.77 -7.48 1.70
CA THR A 172 -14.89 -7.66 0.78
C THR A 172 -15.08 -6.41 -0.05
N VAL A 173 -14.83 -6.54 -1.35
CA VAL A 173 -14.87 -5.45 -2.32
C VAL A 173 -16.08 -5.63 -3.24
N TYR A 174 -16.80 -4.52 -3.48
CA TYR A 174 -17.85 -4.41 -4.49
C TYR A 174 -17.37 -3.48 -5.59
N ILE A 175 -17.63 -3.84 -6.83
CA ILE A 175 -17.21 -3.13 -8.02
C ILE A 175 -18.43 -2.81 -8.87
N LYS A 176 -18.49 -1.56 -9.36
CA LYS A 176 -19.41 -1.15 -10.41
C LYS A 176 -18.85 -1.65 -11.74
N ASP A 177 -19.54 -2.59 -12.37
CA ASP A 177 -19.21 -3.06 -13.71
C ASP A 177 -20.41 -2.84 -14.62
N GLN A 178 -20.23 -2.05 -15.67
CA GLN A 178 -21.33 -1.51 -16.45
C GLN A 178 -22.37 -0.84 -15.54
N ASP A 179 -23.59 -1.31 -15.50
CA ASP A 179 -24.70 -0.74 -14.71
C ASP A 179 -25.00 -1.50 -13.41
N LYS A 180 -24.15 -2.44 -12.99
CA LYS A 180 -24.41 -3.31 -11.85
C LYS A 180 -23.27 -3.29 -10.84
N TRP A 181 -23.66 -3.34 -9.56
CA TRP A 181 -22.74 -3.59 -8.46
C TRP A 181 -22.62 -5.08 -8.21
N GLU A 182 -21.42 -5.60 -8.24
CA GLU A 182 -21.11 -6.99 -8.00
C GLU A 182 -19.97 -7.14 -7.00
N LYS A 183 -20.07 -8.16 -6.16
CA LYS A 183 -18.96 -8.56 -5.29
C LYS A 183 -17.82 -9.12 -6.15
N ASP A 184 -16.62 -8.59 -5.98
CA ASP A 184 -15.43 -9.07 -6.68
C ASP A 184 -14.80 -10.22 -5.89
N GLU A 185 -15.29 -11.42 -6.15
CA GLU A 185 -14.71 -12.62 -5.55
C GLU A 185 -13.29 -12.83 -6.08
N ASP A 186 -12.38 -13.17 -5.16
CA ASP A 186 -10.94 -13.33 -5.45
C ASP A 186 -10.26 -12.10 -6.07
N LYS A 187 -10.92 -10.93 -6.03
CA LYS A 187 -10.39 -9.64 -6.54
C LYS A 187 -9.98 -9.71 -8.03
N VAL A 188 -10.69 -10.50 -8.83
CA VAL A 188 -10.34 -10.76 -10.23
C VAL A 188 -10.45 -9.50 -11.07
N ARG A 189 -11.55 -8.75 -10.91
CA ARG A 189 -11.80 -7.52 -11.69
C ARG A 189 -10.87 -6.39 -11.24
N LEU A 190 -10.68 -6.25 -9.93
CA LEU A 190 -9.74 -5.28 -9.37
C LEU A 190 -8.32 -5.55 -9.88
N ARG A 191 -7.88 -6.80 -9.86
CA ARG A 191 -6.57 -7.21 -10.39
C ARG A 191 -6.43 -6.93 -11.88
N LYS A 192 -7.48 -7.14 -12.67
CA LYS A 192 -7.50 -6.78 -14.09
C LYS A 192 -7.36 -5.27 -14.29
N ALA A 193 -8.05 -4.46 -13.48
CA ALA A 193 -7.93 -3.00 -13.51
C ALA A 193 -6.50 -2.55 -13.19
N VAL A 194 -5.90 -3.06 -12.12
CA VAL A 194 -4.49 -2.81 -11.75
C VAL A 194 -3.54 -3.15 -12.91
N ASN A 195 -3.73 -4.30 -13.56
CA ASN A 195 -2.89 -4.70 -14.69
C ASN A 195 -3.06 -3.77 -15.90
N ASN A 196 -4.26 -3.25 -16.15
CA ASN A 196 -4.48 -2.27 -17.23
C ASN A 196 -3.77 -0.95 -16.91
N VAL A 197 -3.92 -0.43 -15.70
CA VAL A 197 -3.20 0.79 -15.25
C VAL A 197 -1.69 0.59 -15.34
N ALA A 198 -1.19 -0.56 -14.93
CA ALA A 198 0.23 -0.88 -15.02
C ALA A 198 0.73 -0.95 -16.48
N ARG A 199 -0.09 -1.49 -17.39
CA ARG A 199 0.23 -1.49 -18.83
C ARG A 199 0.30 -0.08 -19.37
N ASP A 200 -0.67 0.76 -19.02
CA ASP A 200 -0.76 2.13 -19.51
C ASP A 200 0.38 3.00 -18.90
N ASN A 201 0.71 2.79 -17.63
CA ASN A 201 1.89 3.40 -17.02
C ASN A 201 3.20 3.02 -17.72
N ARG A 202 3.35 1.75 -18.10
CA ARG A 202 4.53 1.28 -18.84
C ARG A 202 4.63 1.89 -20.23
N SER A 203 3.50 2.18 -20.89
CA SER A 203 3.52 2.80 -22.22
C SER A 203 4.14 4.20 -22.22
N LEU A 204 4.19 4.88 -21.06
CA LEU A 204 4.84 6.17 -20.89
C LEU A 204 6.37 6.12 -20.89
N THR A 205 6.98 4.94 -20.88
CA THR A 205 8.45 4.79 -20.90
C THR A 205 9.07 5.52 -22.10
N SER A 206 8.49 5.36 -23.30
CA SER A 206 9.02 5.99 -24.52
C SER A 206 8.90 7.51 -24.45
N GLU A 207 7.77 8.03 -24.00
CA GLU A 207 7.54 9.47 -23.85
C GLU A 207 8.48 10.07 -22.80
N TRP A 208 8.69 9.39 -21.68
CA TRP A 208 9.65 9.83 -20.68
C TRP A 208 11.09 9.83 -21.23
N MET A 209 11.48 8.81 -22.01
CA MET A 209 12.81 8.77 -22.63
C MET A 209 13.02 9.92 -23.62
N GLU A 210 12.01 10.26 -24.41
CA GLU A 210 12.08 11.38 -25.35
C GLU A 210 12.18 12.74 -24.63
N ALA A 211 11.52 12.88 -23.49
CA ALA A 211 11.53 14.09 -22.67
C ALA A 211 12.76 14.23 -21.78
N THR A 212 13.55 13.15 -21.61
CA THR A 212 14.65 13.11 -20.64
C THR A 212 16.01 13.18 -21.34
N PRO A 213 16.81 14.25 -21.14
CA PRO A 213 18.14 14.34 -21.72
C PRO A 213 19.07 13.26 -21.14
N ASP A 214 20.06 12.86 -21.91
CA ASP A 214 21.14 11.93 -21.52
C ASP A 214 20.69 10.55 -21.02
N VAL A 215 19.41 10.18 -21.24
CA VAL A 215 18.86 8.87 -20.85
C VAL A 215 19.61 7.69 -21.49
N ASN A 216 20.22 7.90 -22.65
CA ASN A 216 21.02 6.91 -23.38
C ASN A 216 22.54 7.04 -23.12
N THR A 217 22.96 7.94 -22.24
CA THR A 217 24.37 8.19 -21.95
C THR A 217 24.77 7.45 -20.69
N SER A 218 25.59 6.41 -20.83
CA SER A 218 26.07 5.61 -19.70
C SER A 218 26.77 6.46 -18.64
N GLY A 219 26.45 6.21 -17.39
CA GLY A 219 27.02 6.91 -16.22
C GLY A 219 26.30 8.21 -15.85
N THR A 220 25.21 8.57 -16.52
CA THR A 220 24.35 9.67 -16.07
C THR A 220 23.28 9.16 -15.11
N ALA A 221 22.77 10.06 -14.26
CA ALA A 221 21.66 9.74 -13.36
C ALA A 221 20.40 9.30 -14.14
N ASN A 222 20.13 9.92 -15.29
CA ASN A 222 18.97 9.57 -16.12
C ASN A 222 19.11 8.19 -16.76
N TYR A 223 20.32 7.76 -17.10
CA TYR A 223 20.61 6.41 -17.56
C TYR A 223 20.31 5.37 -16.46
N GLU A 224 20.74 5.62 -15.23
CA GLU A 224 20.45 4.72 -14.08
C GLU A 224 18.95 4.71 -13.76
N ASN A 225 18.28 5.85 -13.81
CA ASN A 225 16.84 5.98 -13.61
C ASN A 225 16.05 5.21 -14.68
N PHE A 226 16.51 5.15 -15.92
CA PHE A 226 15.87 4.35 -16.96
C PHE A 226 15.74 2.89 -16.57
N PHE A 227 16.81 2.27 -16.04
CA PHE A 227 16.75 0.88 -15.60
C PHE A 227 15.84 0.72 -14.39
N LYS A 228 15.95 1.60 -13.41
CA LYS A 228 15.11 1.58 -12.20
C LYS A 228 13.63 1.68 -12.55
N TYR A 229 13.25 2.67 -13.37
CA TYR A 229 11.87 2.92 -13.72
C TYR A 229 11.31 1.85 -14.65
N SER A 230 12.09 1.40 -15.62
CA SER A 230 11.70 0.29 -16.49
C SER A 230 11.47 -1.00 -15.71
N GLN A 231 12.33 -1.33 -14.75
CA GLN A 231 12.16 -2.49 -13.88
C GLN A 231 10.90 -2.38 -13.02
N SER A 232 10.65 -1.20 -12.45
CA SER A 232 9.43 -0.94 -11.69
C SER A 232 8.19 -1.05 -12.57
N ALA A 233 8.20 -0.50 -13.78
CA ALA A 233 7.08 -0.56 -14.71
C ALA A 233 6.79 -1.98 -15.23
N LEU A 234 7.78 -2.86 -15.28
CA LEU A 234 7.61 -4.28 -15.65
C LEU A 234 6.97 -5.12 -14.53
N GLY A 235 6.81 -4.57 -13.33
CA GLY A 235 6.12 -5.24 -12.23
C GLY A 235 6.84 -6.46 -11.69
N GLY A 236 8.17 -6.51 -11.81
CA GLY A 236 8.94 -7.64 -11.32
C GLY A 236 8.53 -8.97 -11.98
N MET A 237 8.33 -8.97 -13.29
CA MET A 237 8.11 -10.21 -14.06
C MET A 237 9.24 -11.19 -13.74
N GLY A 238 8.98 -12.15 -12.87
CA GLY A 238 9.95 -13.19 -12.48
C GLY A 238 10.17 -13.38 -10.98
N THR A 239 9.57 -12.58 -10.12
CA THR A 239 9.59 -12.84 -8.69
C THR A 239 8.21 -13.23 -8.18
N ASP A 240 8.11 -14.30 -7.38
CA ASP A 240 6.88 -14.81 -6.74
C ASP A 240 6.13 -13.78 -5.86
N LYS A 241 6.51 -12.50 -5.90
CA LYS A 241 5.87 -11.40 -5.20
C LYS A 241 4.52 -10.98 -5.79
N ASN A 242 4.14 -11.48 -6.96
CA ASN A 242 2.82 -11.28 -7.57
C ASN A 242 1.66 -11.98 -6.83
N LYS A 243 1.91 -12.66 -5.71
CA LYS A 243 0.87 -13.23 -4.83
C LYS A 243 0.32 -12.27 -3.78
N ALA A 244 0.74 -11.02 -3.78
CA ALA A 244 0.39 -10.04 -2.74
C ALA A 244 -0.78 -9.09 -3.10
N PHE A 245 -1.52 -9.37 -4.19
CA PHE A 245 -2.77 -8.68 -4.54
C PHE A 245 -3.96 -9.62 -4.42
#